data_6bd2817a3425a4668fee2712da55f18c
#
_entry.id   6bd2817a3425a4668fee2712da55f18c
#
_cell.length_a   1.000
_cell.length_b   1.000
_cell.length_c   1.000
_cell.angle_alpha   90.00
_cell.angle_beta   90.00
_cell.angle_gamma   90.00
#
_symmetry.space_group_name_H-M   'P 1'
#
loop_
_entity.id
_entity.type
_entity.pdbx_description
1 polymer ?
#
loop_
_entity_poly.entity_id
_entity_poly.type
_entity_poly.pdbx_seq_one_letter_code
_entity_poly.pdbx_strand_id
1 'polypeptide(L)'
;MFATLSDRLAATFKNLRGKGRLSEADIDATCREIRIALLEADVALPVVKDFVAAVKERARGEEVSGALNPAQQIVKIVNDELVGILGGETRRLRFAKTGPTVIMLAGLQGAGKTTLAAKLALWLKDQGRTPLLVAADLQRPNAVTQLEINGERVGVPVFAPAPGNGVGDPVFVAEESLAHAKRKLYDV
;
A
#
# COMPACT_ATOMS: atom_id res chain seq x y z
N MET A 1 -1.76 -1.41 -12.89
CA MET A 1 -2.01 -2.69 -12.18
C MET A 1 -3.33 -2.65 -11.38
N PHE A 2 -3.47 -1.81 -10.36
CA PHE A 2 -4.73 -1.77 -9.56
C PHE A 2 -5.97 -1.28 -10.32
N ALA A 3 -5.83 -0.35 -11.25
CA ALA A 3 -6.96 0.11 -12.07
C ALA A 3 -7.56 -1.05 -12.88
N THR A 4 -6.73 -1.86 -13.53
CA THR A 4 -7.15 -3.02 -14.32
C THR A 4 -7.88 -4.07 -13.46
N LEU A 5 -7.38 -4.37 -12.25
CA LEU A 5 -8.02 -5.28 -11.31
C LEU A 5 -9.38 -4.73 -10.86
N SER A 6 -9.45 -3.45 -10.49
CA SER A 6 -10.68 -2.78 -10.08
C SER A 6 -11.74 -2.80 -11.20
N ASP A 7 -11.34 -2.49 -12.43
CA ASP A 7 -12.24 -2.48 -13.58
C ASP A 7 -12.78 -3.88 -13.89
N ARG A 8 -11.95 -4.91 -13.81
CA ARG A 8 -12.37 -6.31 -14.00
C ARG A 8 -13.34 -6.77 -12.91
N LEU A 9 -13.03 -6.51 -11.64
CA LEU A 9 -13.94 -6.84 -10.54
C LEU A 9 -15.26 -6.09 -10.68
N ALA A 10 -15.24 -4.80 -11.04
CA ALA A 10 -16.43 -4.02 -11.28
C ALA A 10 -17.30 -4.58 -12.42
N ALA A 11 -16.66 -5.01 -13.53
CA ALA A 11 -17.35 -5.66 -14.65
C ALA A 11 -18.00 -6.99 -14.23
N THR A 12 -17.26 -7.83 -13.49
CA THR A 12 -17.78 -9.08 -12.94
C THR A 12 -19.02 -8.86 -12.07
N PHE A 13 -18.97 -7.88 -11.17
CA PHE A 13 -20.09 -7.55 -10.29
C PHE A 13 -21.28 -6.91 -11.03
N LYS A 14 -21.01 -6.20 -12.13
CA LYS A 14 -22.09 -5.64 -12.97
C LYS A 14 -22.97 -6.75 -13.56
N ASN A 15 -22.38 -7.90 -13.89
CA ASN A 15 -23.10 -9.05 -14.44
C ASN A 15 -24.06 -9.73 -13.43
N LEU A 16 -23.87 -9.47 -12.14
CA LEU A 16 -24.75 -9.97 -11.07
C LEU A 16 -25.92 -9.02 -10.78
N ARG A 17 -25.83 -7.75 -11.20
CA ARG A 17 -26.88 -6.76 -10.93
C ARG A 17 -28.17 -7.14 -11.65
N GLY A 18 -29.30 -7.01 -10.94
CA GLY A 18 -30.61 -7.31 -11.48
C GLY A 18 -31.05 -8.79 -11.37
N LYS A 19 -30.16 -9.68 -10.89
CA LYS A 19 -30.54 -11.05 -10.57
C LYS A 19 -31.16 -11.10 -9.18
N GLY A 20 -32.44 -11.39 -9.10
CA GLY A 20 -33.18 -11.49 -7.82
C GLY A 20 -32.74 -12.69 -6.97
N ARG A 21 -32.26 -13.76 -7.61
CA ARG A 21 -31.59 -14.93 -6.99
C ARG A 21 -30.32 -15.28 -7.77
N LEU A 22 -29.30 -15.69 -7.08
CA LEU A 22 -28.08 -16.23 -7.68
C LEU A 22 -28.13 -17.76 -7.64
N SER A 23 -27.92 -18.37 -8.80
CA SER A 23 -27.73 -19.83 -8.89
C SER A 23 -26.29 -20.21 -8.53
N GLU A 24 -26.06 -21.47 -8.21
CA GLU A 24 -24.70 -22.00 -8.03
C GLU A 24 -23.82 -21.76 -9.27
N ALA A 25 -24.39 -21.86 -10.46
CA ALA A 25 -23.68 -21.58 -11.70
C ALA A 25 -23.25 -20.11 -11.81
N ASP A 26 -24.06 -19.17 -11.32
CA ASP A 26 -23.70 -17.76 -11.26
C ASP A 26 -22.54 -17.49 -10.30
N ILE A 27 -22.58 -18.13 -9.12
CA ILE A 27 -21.51 -18.05 -8.12
C ILE A 27 -20.21 -18.62 -8.69
N ASP A 28 -20.27 -19.80 -9.31
CA ASP A 28 -19.11 -20.46 -9.89
C ASP A 28 -18.52 -19.67 -11.06
N ALA A 29 -19.33 -19.06 -11.89
CA ALA A 29 -18.88 -18.16 -12.95
C ALA A 29 -18.20 -16.91 -12.38
N THR A 30 -18.81 -16.28 -11.38
CA THR A 30 -18.25 -15.11 -10.71
C THR A 30 -16.91 -15.43 -10.04
N CYS A 31 -16.82 -16.52 -9.31
CA CYS A 31 -15.56 -16.98 -8.69
C CYS A 31 -14.46 -17.26 -9.72
N ARG A 32 -14.82 -17.75 -10.91
CA ARG A 32 -13.87 -18.00 -12.00
C ARG A 32 -13.31 -16.68 -12.55
N GLU A 33 -14.16 -15.70 -12.79
CA GLU A 33 -13.73 -14.36 -13.24
C GLU A 33 -12.85 -13.65 -12.20
N ILE A 34 -13.22 -13.71 -10.92
CA ILE A 34 -12.42 -13.18 -9.83
C ILE A 34 -11.03 -13.84 -9.80
N ARG A 35 -10.98 -15.18 -9.95
CA ARG A 35 -9.72 -15.90 -10.00
C ARG A 35 -8.82 -15.42 -11.13
N ILE A 36 -9.37 -15.25 -12.33
CA ILE A 36 -8.63 -14.76 -13.50
C ILE A 36 -8.10 -13.36 -13.23
N ALA A 37 -8.94 -12.45 -12.73
CA ALA A 37 -8.56 -11.08 -12.43
C ALA A 37 -7.42 -10.98 -11.40
N LEU A 38 -7.43 -11.81 -10.36
CA LEU A 38 -6.36 -11.86 -9.36
C LEU A 38 -5.05 -12.42 -9.91
N LEU A 39 -5.10 -13.48 -10.74
CA LEU A 39 -3.91 -14.06 -11.38
C LEU A 39 -3.27 -13.08 -12.35
N GLU A 40 -4.06 -12.34 -13.13
CA GLU A 40 -3.56 -11.29 -14.03
C GLU A 40 -2.99 -10.07 -13.30
N ALA A 41 -3.38 -9.90 -12.03
CA ALA A 41 -2.79 -8.91 -11.13
C ALA A 41 -1.56 -9.42 -10.36
N ASP A 42 -0.97 -10.56 -10.82
CA ASP A 42 0.21 -11.20 -10.24
C ASP A 42 0.04 -11.66 -8.78
N VAL A 43 -1.19 -11.94 -8.34
CA VAL A 43 -1.44 -12.53 -7.02
C VAL A 43 -0.99 -14.00 -7.02
N ALA A 44 -0.25 -14.40 -5.99
CA ALA A 44 0.29 -15.75 -5.87
C ALA A 44 -0.83 -16.82 -5.89
N LEU A 45 -0.65 -17.87 -6.68
CA LEU A 45 -1.66 -18.93 -6.89
C LEU A 45 -2.23 -19.56 -5.61
N PRO A 46 -1.44 -19.85 -4.56
CA PRO A 46 -1.99 -20.34 -3.29
C PRO A 46 -2.99 -19.37 -2.67
N VAL A 47 -2.65 -18.07 -2.60
CA VAL A 47 -3.50 -17.01 -2.07
C VAL A 47 -4.81 -16.91 -2.86
N VAL A 48 -4.73 -16.98 -4.21
CA VAL A 48 -5.92 -16.95 -5.07
C VAL A 48 -6.81 -18.16 -4.82
N LYS A 49 -6.25 -19.35 -4.62
CA LYS A 49 -7.03 -20.56 -4.33
C LYS A 49 -7.79 -20.45 -3.02
N ASP A 50 -7.11 -20.04 -1.95
CA ASP A 50 -7.71 -19.90 -0.62
C ASP A 50 -8.78 -18.82 -0.61
N PHE A 51 -8.51 -17.69 -1.25
CA PHE A 51 -9.47 -16.60 -1.40
C PHE A 51 -10.74 -17.03 -2.13
N VAL A 52 -10.60 -17.67 -3.30
CA VAL A 52 -11.75 -18.11 -4.10
C VAL A 52 -12.56 -19.18 -3.37
N ALA A 53 -11.90 -20.07 -2.61
CA ALA A 53 -12.58 -21.07 -1.80
C ALA A 53 -13.42 -20.42 -0.69
N ALA A 54 -12.85 -19.45 0.04
CA ALA A 54 -13.54 -18.71 1.09
C ALA A 54 -14.74 -17.91 0.54
N VAL A 55 -14.55 -17.19 -0.56
CA VAL A 55 -15.65 -16.46 -1.23
C VAL A 55 -16.76 -17.41 -1.66
N LYS A 56 -16.42 -18.55 -2.25
CA LYS A 56 -17.39 -19.53 -2.74
C LYS A 56 -18.20 -20.17 -1.60
N GLU A 57 -17.55 -20.50 -0.49
CA GLU A 57 -18.19 -21.05 0.69
C GLU A 57 -19.19 -20.05 1.28
N ARG A 58 -18.79 -18.82 1.51
CA ARG A 58 -19.68 -17.76 2.03
C ARG A 58 -20.79 -17.41 1.06
N ALA A 59 -20.50 -17.39 -0.26
CA ALA A 59 -21.49 -17.08 -1.28
C ALA A 59 -22.62 -18.11 -1.39
N ARG A 60 -22.38 -19.35 -0.98
CA ARG A 60 -23.38 -20.42 -0.92
C ARG A 60 -24.20 -20.43 0.37
N GLY A 61 -23.74 -19.69 1.37
CA GLY A 61 -24.37 -19.63 2.68
C GLY A 61 -25.69 -18.84 2.71
N GLU A 62 -26.35 -18.88 3.86
CA GLU A 62 -27.63 -18.18 4.10
C GLU A 62 -27.52 -16.66 3.93
N GLU A 63 -26.34 -16.08 4.15
CA GLU A 63 -26.07 -14.64 3.97
C GLU A 63 -26.46 -14.13 2.57
N VAL A 64 -26.29 -14.96 1.55
CA VAL A 64 -26.60 -14.61 0.16
C VAL A 64 -28.00 -15.09 -0.25
N SER A 65 -28.37 -16.31 0.12
CA SER A 65 -29.67 -16.90 -0.24
C SER A 65 -30.86 -16.18 0.40
N GLY A 66 -30.68 -15.64 1.61
CA GLY A 66 -31.66 -14.84 2.33
C GLY A 66 -31.63 -13.34 2.10
N ALA A 67 -30.64 -12.84 1.32
CA ALA A 67 -30.44 -11.41 1.15
C ALA A 67 -31.45 -10.79 0.19
N LEU A 68 -31.92 -9.56 0.52
CA LEU A 68 -32.75 -8.75 -0.38
C LEU A 68 -32.00 -8.35 -1.67
N ASN A 69 -30.65 -8.26 -1.61
CA ASN A 69 -29.80 -7.98 -2.76
C ASN A 69 -28.59 -8.92 -2.76
N PRO A 70 -28.70 -10.12 -3.34
CA PRO A 70 -27.63 -11.11 -3.37
C PRO A 70 -26.36 -10.62 -4.05
N ALA A 71 -26.46 -9.79 -5.09
CA ALA A 71 -25.31 -9.24 -5.80
C ALA A 71 -24.46 -8.32 -4.90
N GLN A 72 -25.11 -7.47 -4.09
CA GLN A 72 -24.41 -6.62 -3.13
C GLN A 72 -23.75 -7.44 -2.02
N GLN A 73 -24.39 -8.52 -1.60
CA GLN A 73 -23.83 -9.41 -0.59
C GLN A 73 -22.56 -10.11 -1.09
N ILE A 74 -22.53 -10.55 -2.35
CA ILE A 74 -21.31 -11.08 -2.97
C ILE A 74 -20.18 -10.02 -2.97
N VAL A 75 -20.48 -8.79 -3.36
CA VAL A 75 -19.48 -7.69 -3.33
C VAL A 75 -18.93 -7.49 -1.92
N LYS A 76 -19.82 -7.51 -0.91
CA LYS A 76 -19.40 -7.39 0.49
C LYS A 76 -18.48 -8.55 0.92
N ILE A 77 -18.86 -9.79 0.61
CA ILE A 77 -18.05 -10.97 0.91
C ILE A 77 -16.67 -10.86 0.29
N VAL A 78 -16.58 -10.49 -1.00
CA VAL A 78 -15.30 -10.31 -1.70
C VAL A 78 -14.47 -9.20 -1.04
N ASN A 79 -15.09 -8.10 -0.65
CA ASN A 79 -14.39 -7.02 0.04
C ASN A 79 -13.86 -7.47 1.41
N ASP A 80 -14.66 -8.15 2.20
CA ASP A 80 -14.28 -8.64 3.54
C ASP A 80 -13.10 -9.63 3.44
N GLU A 81 -13.14 -10.55 2.47
CA GLU A 81 -12.04 -11.51 2.24
C GLU A 81 -10.76 -10.80 1.75
N LEU A 82 -10.87 -9.77 0.88
CA LEU A 82 -9.71 -8.96 0.48
C LEU A 82 -9.11 -8.22 1.68
N VAL A 83 -9.93 -7.62 2.53
CA VAL A 83 -9.47 -6.96 3.76
C VAL A 83 -8.77 -7.96 4.67
N GLY A 84 -9.32 -9.17 4.81
CA GLY A 84 -8.72 -10.25 5.61
C GLY A 84 -7.31 -10.63 5.13
N ILE A 85 -7.13 -10.82 3.82
CA ILE A 85 -5.83 -11.15 3.20
C ILE A 85 -4.82 -10.01 3.39
N LEU A 86 -5.26 -8.76 3.31
CA LEU A 86 -4.42 -7.58 3.52
C LEU A 86 -4.06 -7.34 5.01
N GLY A 87 -4.52 -8.20 5.92
CA GLY A 87 -4.18 -8.17 7.33
C GLY A 87 -5.27 -7.61 8.25
N GLY A 88 -6.49 -7.38 7.74
CA GLY A 88 -7.67 -6.96 8.50
C GLY A 88 -7.61 -5.52 8.98
N GLU A 89 -7.05 -5.28 10.15
CA GLU A 89 -6.99 -3.95 10.75
C GLU A 89 -5.81 -3.11 10.24
N THR A 90 -6.04 -1.81 10.08
CA THR A 90 -4.98 -0.84 9.75
C THR A 90 -3.99 -0.72 10.92
N ARG A 91 -2.74 -1.07 10.67
CA ARG A 91 -1.65 -0.90 11.64
C ARG A 91 -1.17 0.54 11.60
N ARG A 92 -1.17 1.19 12.77
CA ARG A 92 -0.60 2.53 12.94
C ARG A 92 0.93 2.47 12.98
N LEU A 93 1.58 3.56 12.58
CA LEU A 93 3.02 3.72 12.78
C LEU A 93 3.35 3.64 14.27
N ARG A 94 4.44 2.93 14.59
CA ARG A 94 4.97 2.85 15.94
C ARG A 94 6.18 3.75 16.04
N PHE A 95 6.15 4.65 17.02
CA PHE A 95 7.23 5.60 17.25
C PHE A 95 8.15 5.10 18.36
N ALA A 96 9.45 5.38 18.23
CA ALA A 96 10.43 5.08 19.26
C ALA A 96 10.13 5.87 20.54
N LYS A 97 10.37 5.25 21.69
CA LYS A 97 10.20 5.93 22.98
C LYS A 97 11.35 6.90 23.28
N THR A 98 12.51 6.65 22.71
CA THR A 98 13.73 7.46 22.87
C THR A 98 14.46 7.58 21.55
N GLY A 99 14.94 8.77 21.24
CA GLY A 99 15.62 9.08 19.97
C GLY A 99 14.66 9.12 18.77
N PRO A 100 15.18 9.36 17.57
CA PRO A 100 14.37 9.43 16.36
C PRO A 100 13.85 8.05 15.95
N THR A 101 12.62 8.04 15.44
CA THR A 101 12.05 6.88 14.76
C THR A 101 12.59 6.81 13.34
N VAL A 102 13.22 5.71 12.96
CA VAL A 102 13.73 5.52 11.60
C VAL A 102 12.70 4.79 10.76
N ILE A 103 12.27 5.41 9.66
CA ILE A 103 11.37 4.80 8.68
C ILE A 103 12.14 4.64 7.36
N MET A 104 12.43 3.39 6.99
CA MET A 104 13.09 3.08 5.73
C MET A 104 12.06 2.73 4.66
N LEU A 105 12.05 3.49 3.54
CA LEU A 105 11.19 3.21 2.40
C LEU A 105 11.93 2.32 1.40
N ALA A 106 11.49 1.07 1.28
CA ALA A 106 12.03 0.08 0.36
C ALA A 106 11.06 -0.19 -0.80
N GLY A 107 11.59 -0.52 -1.97
CA GLY A 107 10.77 -0.87 -3.14
C GLY A 107 11.54 -0.72 -4.45
N LEU A 108 10.97 -1.23 -5.54
CA LEU A 108 11.54 -1.14 -6.88
C LEU A 108 11.59 0.31 -7.40
N GLN A 109 12.35 0.52 -8.46
CA GLN A 109 12.37 1.80 -9.16
C GLN A 109 10.95 2.13 -9.67
N GLY A 110 10.55 3.40 -9.56
CA GLY A 110 9.21 3.83 -9.95
C GLY A 110 8.08 3.53 -8.95
N ALA A 111 8.35 2.81 -7.84
CA ALA A 111 7.35 2.51 -6.80
C ALA A 111 6.87 3.73 -5.99
N GLY A 112 7.39 4.93 -6.27
CA GLY A 112 6.94 6.17 -5.63
C GLY A 112 7.60 6.48 -4.28
N LYS A 113 8.70 5.82 -3.89
CA LYS A 113 9.36 6.02 -2.59
C LYS A 113 9.64 7.48 -2.27
N THR A 114 10.27 8.21 -3.18
CA THR A 114 10.64 9.64 -2.99
C THR A 114 9.39 10.51 -2.80
N THR A 115 8.34 10.25 -3.57
CA THR A 115 7.07 10.96 -3.44
C THR A 115 6.38 10.63 -2.12
N LEU A 116 6.41 9.35 -1.71
CA LEU A 116 5.85 8.91 -0.44
C LEU A 116 6.62 9.51 0.73
N ALA A 117 7.95 9.60 0.66
CA ALA A 117 8.77 10.21 1.69
C ALA A 117 8.31 11.65 2.01
N ALA A 118 8.16 12.49 0.99
CA ALA A 118 7.70 13.87 1.17
C ALA A 118 6.27 13.95 1.71
N LYS A 119 5.34 13.14 1.19
CA LYS A 119 3.95 13.10 1.67
C LYS A 119 3.86 12.61 3.11
N LEU A 120 4.63 11.59 3.46
CA LEU A 120 4.67 11.05 4.82
C LEU A 120 5.28 12.08 5.79
N ALA A 121 6.35 12.75 5.39
CA ALA A 121 6.97 13.80 6.18
C ALA A 121 6.02 14.98 6.44
N LEU A 122 5.27 15.41 5.42
CA LEU A 122 4.22 16.43 5.58
C LEU A 122 3.15 15.97 6.56
N TRP A 123 2.63 14.76 6.38
CA TRP A 123 1.61 14.20 7.27
C TRP A 123 2.11 14.08 8.73
N LEU A 124 3.38 13.67 8.94
CA LEU A 124 4.00 13.60 10.26
C LEU A 124 4.15 14.99 10.89
N LYS A 125 4.54 15.99 10.12
CA LYS A 125 4.61 17.38 10.54
C LYS A 125 3.25 17.92 10.98
N ASP A 126 2.18 17.59 10.25
CA ASP A 126 0.80 17.95 10.61
C ASP A 126 0.32 17.23 11.89
N GLN A 127 0.95 16.11 12.25
CA GLN A 127 0.74 15.41 13.53
C GLN A 127 1.61 15.97 14.68
N GLY A 128 2.31 17.08 14.46
CA GLY A 128 3.19 17.70 15.45
C GLY A 128 4.55 17.04 15.62
N ARG A 129 4.96 16.21 14.66
CA ARG A 129 6.30 15.60 14.62
C ARG A 129 7.31 16.50 13.94
N THR A 130 8.58 16.23 14.19
CA THR A 130 9.71 16.92 13.58
C THR A 130 10.49 15.97 12.65
N PRO A 131 9.99 15.73 11.42
CA PRO A 131 10.62 14.80 10.49
C PRO A 131 11.87 15.38 9.84
N LEU A 132 12.84 14.49 9.55
CA LEU A 132 14.01 14.74 8.72
C LEU A 132 14.00 13.77 7.54
N LEU A 133 14.04 14.27 6.32
CA LEU A 133 14.22 13.44 5.14
C LEU A 133 15.72 13.13 4.96
N VAL A 134 16.03 11.89 4.53
CA VAL A 134 17.42 11.45 4.33
C VAL A 134 17.62 10.96 2.91
N ALA A 135 18.56 11.59 2.20
CA ALA A 135 18.89 11.28 0.82
C ALA A 135 19.92 10.14 0.73
N ALA A 136 19.48 8.89 0.99
CA ALA A 136 20.33 7.70 0.93
C ALA A 136 20.32 6.98 -0.43
N ASP A 137 19.55 7.44 -1.42
CA ASP A 137 19.54 6.91 -2.79
C ASP A 137 20.64 7.60 -3.60
N LEU A 138 21.88 7.11 -3.48
CA LEU A 138 23.06 7.68 -4.13
C LEU A 138 23.35 7.06 -5.50
N GLN A 139 22.68 5.97 -5.87
CA GLN A 139 22.97 5.25 -7.11
C GLN A 139 22.23 5.84 -8.33
N ARG A 140 21.13 6.54 -8.11
CA ARG A 140 20.35 7.14 -9.19
C ARG A 140 20.77 8.59 -9.42
N PRO A 141 21.03 8.97 -10.69
CA PRO A 141 21.23 10.37 -11.04
C PRO A 141 20.10 11.25 -10.51
N ASN A 142 20.41 12.39 -9.94
CA ASN A 142 19.47 13.40 -9.43
C ASN A 142 18.52 12.94 -8.30
N ALA A 143 18.71 11.75 -7.70
CA ALA A 143 17.81 11.27 -6.64
C ALA A 143 17.91 12.17 -5.39
N VAL A 144 19.09 12.64 -5.05
CA VAL A 144 19.35 13.58 -3.94
C VAL A 144 18.61 14.88 -4.20
N THR A 145 18.87 15.53 -5.34
CA THR A 145 18.22 16.79 -5.74
C THR A 145 16.69 16.66 -5.80
N GLN A 146 16.19 15.53 -6.29
CA GLN A 146 14.74 15.27 -6.33
C GLN A 146 14.13 15.23 -4.92
N LEU A 147 14.84 14.64 -3.95
CA LEU A 147 14.37 14.62 -2.56
C LEU A 147 14.46 16.01 -1.93
N GLU A 148 15.51 16.77 -2.20
CA GLU A 148 15.69 18.16 -1.73
C GLU A 148 14.55 19.05 -2.21
N ILE A 149 14.22 19.03 -3.52
CA ILE A 149 13.08 19.77 -4.09
C ILE A 149 11.76 19.37 -3.41
N ASN A 150 11.56 18.08 -3.17
CA ASN A 150 10.34 17.61 -2.52
C ASN A 150 10.30 18.01 -1.03
N GLY A 151 11.42 17.99 -0.34
CA GLY A 151 11.55 18.48 1.04
C GLY A 151 11.21 19.98 1.16
N GLU A 152 11.76 20.79 0.25
CA GLU A 152 11.47 22.22 0.17
C GLU A 152 9.97 22.49 -0.04
N ARG A 153 9.34 21.78 -0.97
CA ARG A 153 7.88 21.90 -1.25
C ARG A 153 6.99 21.63 -0.04
N VAL A 154 7.39 20.72 0.84
CA VAL A 154 6.63 20.36 2.05
C VAL A 154 7.15 21.07 3.30
N GLY A 155 8.22 21.86 3.18
CA GLY A 155 8.85 22.59 4.28
C GLY A 155 9.42 21.64 5.34
N VAL A 156 10.06 20.56 4.90
CA VAL A 156 10.75 19.57 5.74
C VAL A 156 12.22 19.51 5.33
N PRO A 157 13.15 19.63 6.28
CA PRO A 157 14.57 19.58 5.97
C PRO A 157 15.00 18.23 5.43
N VAL A 158 16.04 18.27 4.58
CA VAL A 158 16.65 17.09 3.97
C VAL A 158 18.09 17.00 4.42
N PHE A 159 18.50 15.86 4.93
CA PHE A 159 19.91 15.52 5.12
C PHE A 159 20.43 14.88 3.83
N ALA A 160 21.36 15.54 3.19
CA ALA A 160 21.96 15.08 1.95
C ALA A 160 23.50 15.04 2.06
N PRO A 161 24.19 14.09 1.41
CA PRO A 161 25.63 14.09 1.37
C PRO A 161 26.18 15.26 0.54
N ALA A 162 27.32 15.79 0.94
CA ALA A 162 28.08 16.73 0.13
C ALA A 162 29.19 15.94 -0.63
N PRO A 163 29.31 16.05 -1.96
CA PRO A 163 28.73 17.01 -2.87
C PRO A 163 27.37 16.64 -3.49
N GLY A 164 26.64 15.66 -2.98
CA GLY A 164 25.36 15.23 -3.55
C GLY A 164 25.48 14.36 -4.81
N ASN A 165 24.37 13.79 -5.26
CA ASN A 165 24.21 13.09 -6.54
C ASN A 165 25.26 12.00 -6.87
N GLY A 166 25.11 10.85 -6.23
CA GLY A 166 25.78 9.61 -6.64
C GLY A 166 27.20 9.41 -6.11
N VAL A 167 27.64 10.22 -5.17
CA VAL A 167 28.95 10.08 -4.52
C VAL A 167 28.76 9.79 -3.03
N GLY A 168 29.34 8.69 -2.56
CA GLY A 168 29.35 8.32 -1.15
C GLY A 168 28.77 6.94 -0.85
N ASP A 169 28.86 6.55 0.42
CA ASP A 169 28.32 5.32 0.95
C ASP A 169 26.93 5.58 1.56
N PRO A 170 25.87 4.91 1.09
CA PRO A 170 24.51 5.05 1.66
C PRO A 170 24.45 4.71 3.16
N VAL A 171 25.27 3.77 3.63
CA VAL A 171 25.32 3.39 5.04
C VAL A 171 25.89 4.53 5.87
N PHE A 172 26.99 5.12 5.42
CA PHE A 172 27.57 6.28 6.07
C PHE A 172 26.59 7.47 6.15
N VAL A 173 25.86 7.75 5.05
CA VAL A 173 24.84 8.81 5.03
C VAL A 173 23.74 8.52 6.05
N ALA A 174 23.30 7.26 6.18
CA ALA A 174 22.29 6.88 7.16
C ALA A 174 22.78 7.07 8.60
N GLU A 175 24.00 6.66 8.91
CA GLU A 175 24.62 6.82 10.25
C GLU A 175 24.80 8.29 10.62
N GLU A 176 25.37 9.10 9.73
CA GLU A 176 25.53 10.54 9.92
C GLU A 176 24.18 11.27 10.07
N SER A 177 23.19 10.89 9.27
CA SER A 177 21.86 11.46 9.38
C SER A 177 21.21 11.16 10.74
N LEU A 178 21.42 9.97 11.28
CA LEU A 178 20.91 9.58 12.60
C LEU A 178 21.59 10.40 13.71
N ALA A 179 22.91 10.59 13.62
CA ALA A 179 23.64 11.44 14.53
C ALA A 179 23.18 12.91 14.44
N HIS A 180 22.94 13.41 13.22
CA HIS A 180 22.41 14.73 12.98
C HIS A 180 21.00 14.89 13.56
N ALA A 181 20.08 13.93 13.31
CA ALA A 181 18.74 13.93 13.82
C ALA A 181 18.70 14.02 15.36
N LYS A 182 19.53 13.23 16.03
CA LYS A 182 19.67 13.28 17.50
C LYS A 182 20.14 14.64 17.99
N ARG A 183 21.17 15.24 17.35
CA ARG A 183 21.70 16.56 17.74
C ARG A 183 20.70 17.69 17.54
N LYS A 184 19.89 17.60 16.49
CA LYS A 184 18.90 18.63 16.11
C LYS A 184 17.49 18.35 16.62
N LEU A 185 17.31 17.29 17.41
CA LEU A 185 16.05 16.90 18.04
C LEU A 185 14.93 16.58 17.03
N TYR A 186 15.27 16.05 15.87
CA TYR A 186 14.29 15.43 14.99
C TYR A 186 13.81 14.11 15.63
N ASP A 187 12.50 13.86 15.58
CA ASP A 187 11.91 12.67 16.22
C ASP A 187 11.51 11.56 15.23
N VAL A 188 11.56 11.87 13.91
CA VAL A 188 11.32 10.91 12.81
C VAL A 188 12.29 11.15 11.66
#